data_5fcf53b22b70a5d2c2b9396b3903023e
#
_entry.id   5fcf53b22b70a5d2c2b9396b3903023e
#
_cell.length_a   1.000
_cell.length_b   1.000
_cell.length_c   1.000
_cell.angle_alpha   90.00
_cell.angle_beta   90.00
_cell.angle_gamma   90.00
#
_symmetry.space_group_name_H-M   'P 1'
#
loop_
_entity.id
_entity.type
_entity.pdbx_description
1 polymer ?
#
loop_
_entity_poly.entity_id
_entity_poly.type
_entity_poly.pdbx_seq_one_letter_code
_entity_poly.pdbx_strand_id
1 'polypeptide(L)'
;NICVVGDDAQSIYAFRGATIENILNFERDYPDLKIYKLEQNYRSSEHIVNAANQIIKNNQLQLPKQIWTDIKGGEKIKIYKTTSDTDEARIVADSIFEQKMRQHLLHSDFAILYRTNAQSRSFEEALRKLNIPYKIYGGLSFYQRKEVKDFIAYLRVVVNPNDEEALKRIINYPTRGIGDTSIARIIVTANEHNLPLWHVVEKPDSIADMQGRAKQAIRDFSILIKSFRAMLSTKNAYEIAEYIGKQTGLIQELFKDKTA
;
A
#
# COMPACT_ATOMS: atom_id res chain seq x y z
N ASN A 1 -23.75 -4.16 -37.06
CA ASN A 1 -22.68 -5.15 -36.84
C ASN A 1 -22.04 -4.90 -35.50
N ILE A 2 -21.90 -5.95 -34.66
CA ILE A 2 -21.26 -5.91 -33.36
C ILE A 2 -19.98 -6.75 -33.42
N CYS A 3 -18.89 -6.26 -32.84
CA CYS A 3 -17.66 -6.99 -32.66
C CYS A 3 -17.29 -6.94 -31.18
N VAL A 4 -17.01 -8.11 -30.59
CA VAL A 4 -16.60 -8.27 -29.20
C VAL A 4 -15.21 -8.87 -29.17
N VAL A 5 -14.33 -8.33 -28.33
CA VAL A 5 -12.98 -8.85 -28.14
C VAL A 5 -12.80 -9.15 -26.64
N GLY A 6 -12.22 -10.30 -26.34
CA GLY A 6 -11.96 -10.70 -24.97
C GLY A 6 -10.93 -11.83 -24.88
N ASP A 7 -10.50 -12.13 -23.66
CA ASP A 7 -9.60 -13.23 -23.34
C ASP A 7 -10.12 -13.96 -22.11
N ASP A 8 -10.67 -15.14 -22.32
CA ASP A 8 -11.22 -16.01 -21.28
C ASP A 8 -10.15 -16.41 -20.24
N ALA A 9 -8.91 -16.59 -20.66
CA ALA A 9 -7.81 -16.95 -19.78
C ALA A 9 -7.40 -15.81 -18.81
N GLN A 10 -7.77 -14.56 -19.11
CA GLN A 10 -7.48 -13.39 -18.28
C GLN A 10 -8.67 -12.92 -17.42
N SER A 11 -9.71 -13.72 -17.29
CA SER A 11 -10.88 -13.43 -16.45
C SER A 11 -10.56 -13.66 -14.96
N ILE A 12 -9.80 -12.76 -14.35
CA ILE A 12 -9.28 -12.87 -12.98
C ILE A 12 -10.05 -12.07 -11.94
N TYR A 13 -11.16 -11.43 -12.30
CA TYR A 13 -11.98 -10.59 -11.41
C TYR A 13 -13.30 -11.23 -10.96
N ALA A 14 -13.41 -12.57 -11.00
CA ALA A 14 -14.61 -13.29 -10.57
C ALA A 14 -15.01 -12.94 -9.12
N PHE A 15 -14.05 -12.72 -8.23
CA PHE A 15 -14.27 -12.30 -6.85
C PHE A 15 -14.89 -10.89 -6.71
N ARG A 16 -14.94 -10.10 -7.82
CA ARG A 16 -15.62 -8.80 -7.92
C ARG A 16 -16.89 -8.85 -8.75
N GLY A 17 -17.41 -10.05 -9.01
CA GLY A 17 -18.64 -10.24 -9.80
C GLY A 17 -18.44 -10.29 -11.32
N ALA A 18 -17.20 -10.34 -11.82
CA ALA A 18 -16.97 -10.56 -13.25
C ALA A 18 -17.28 -12.01 -13.61
N THR A 19 -18.05 -12.21 -14.68
CA THR A 19 -18.49 -13.53 -15.16
C THR A 19 -17.86 -13.86 -16.50
N ILE A 20 -17.05 -14.93 -16.54
CA ILE A 20 -16.47 -15.47 -17.78
C ILE A 20 -17.54 -15.98 -18.75
N GLU A 21 -18.69 -16.39 -18.22
CA GLU A 21 -19.83 -16.91 -19.00
C GLU A 21 -20.31 -15.93 -20.07
N ASN A 22 -20.14 -14.64 -19.87
CA ASN A 22 -20.50 -13.63 -20.88
C ASN A 22 -19.77 -13.83 -22.20
N ILE A 23 -18.52 -14.30 -22.18
CA ILE A 23 -17.74 -14.64 -23.39
C ILE A 23 -18.06 -16.05 -23.86
N LEU A 24 -18.12 -17.01 -22.94
CA LEU A 24 -18.35 -18.43 -23.30
C LEU A 24 -19.73 -18.69 -23.88
N ASN A 25 -20.77 -17.98 -23.41
CA ASN A 25 -22.14 -18.12 -23.88
C ASN A 25 -22.51 -17.16 -25.01
N PHE A 26 -21.57 -16.36 -25.51
CA PHE A 26 -21.87 -15.38 -26.57
C PHE A 26 -22.36 -16.02 -27.86
N GLU A 27 -21.87 -17.22 -28.21
CA GLU A 27 -22.31 -18.00 -29.35
C GLU A 27 -23.79 -18.44 -29.23
N ARG A 28 -24.24 -18.72 -28.01
CA ARG A 28 -25.65 -19.09 -27.76
C ARG A 28 -26.58 -17.92 -28.01
N ASP A 29 -26.14 -16.71 -27.66
CA ASP A 29 -26.96 -15.49 -27.81
C ASP A 29 -26.92 -14.94 -29.24
N TYR A 30 -25.88 -15.29 -30.01
CA TYR A 30 -25.67 -14.88 -31.42
C TYR A 30 -25.27 -16.08 -32.28
N PRO A 31 -26.24 -16.88 -32.78
CA PRO A 31 -25.96 -18.14 -33.51
C PRO A 31 -25.16 -17.96 -34.82
N ASP A 32 -25.22 -16.79 -35.45
CA ASP A 32 -24.48 -16.46 -36.67
C ASP A 32 -23.08 -15.90 -36.42
N LEU A 33 -22.58 -16.03 -35.19
CA LEU A 33 -21.28 -15.52 -34.76
C LEU A 33 -20.13 -16.15 -35.54
N LYS A 34 -19.18 -15.31 -35.94
CA LYS A 34 -17.88 -15.77 -36.46
C LYS A 34 -16.81 -15.53 -35.40
N ILE A 35 -16.16 -16.60 -34.96
CA ILE A 35 -15.10 -16.57 -33.97
C ILE A 35 -13.74 -16.55 -34.68
N TYR A 36 -12.94 -15.55 -34.36
CA TYR A 36 -11.54 -15.46 -34.79
C TYR A 36 -10.63 -15.56 -33.57
N LYS A 37 -9.67 -16.48 -33.60
CA LYS A 37 -8.71 -16.69 -32.52
C LYS A 37 -7.40 -15.98 -32.84
N LEU A 38 -6.95 -15.11 -31.94
CA LEU A 38 -5.66 -14.45 -32.03
C LEU A 38 -4.64 -15.27 -31.21
N GLU A 39 -3.99 -16.22 -31.84
CA GLU A 39 -3.13 -17.21 -31.18
C GLU A 39 -1.64 -16.84 -31.23
N GLN A 40 -1.24 -15.91 -32.09
CA GLN A 40 0.15 -15.48 -32.15
C GLN A 40 0.49 -14.47 -31.05
N ASN A 41 1.50 -14.80 -30.26
CA ASN A 41 2.06 -13.91 -29.23
C ASN A 41 3.32 -13.23 -29.75
N TYR A 42 3.33 -11.91 -29.74
CA TYR A 42 4.44 -11.08 -30.22
C TYR A 42 5.30 -10.51 -29.08
N ARG A 43 4.96 -10.80 -27.83
CA ARG A 43 5.60 -10.21 -26.64
C ARG A 43 6.66 -11.12 -26.06
N SER A 44 6.38 -12.41 -25.96
CA SER A 44 7.12 -13.34 -25.12
C SER A 44 7.84 -14.39 -25.95
N SER A 45 8.98 -14.85 -25.41
CA SER A 45 9.74 -15.97 -25.99
C SER A 45 9.03 -17.30 -25.81
N GLU A 46 9.47 -18.29 -26.58
CA GLU A 46 8.89 -19.64 -26.63
C GLU A 46 8.81 -20.31 -25.24
N HIS A 47 9.82 -20.14 -24.39
CA HIS A 47 9.80 -20.73 -23.04
C HIS A 47 8.66 -20.20 -22.18
N ILE A 48 8.38 -18.91 -22.27
CA ILE A 48 7.29 -18.27 -21.52
C ILE A 48 5.93 -18.70 -22.06
N VAL A 49 5.77 -18.67 -23.39
CA VAL A 49 4.51 -19.06 -24.05
C VAL A 49 4.18 -20.53 -23.77
N ASN A 50 5.18 -21.41 -23.84
CA ASN A 50 4.97 -22.83 -23.54
C ASN A 50 4.58 -23.07 -22.09
N ALA A 51 5.20 -22.38 -21.14
CA ALA A 51 4.84 -22.46 -19.73
C ALA A 51 3.42 -21.94 -19.47
N ALA A 52 3.02 -20.82 -20.08
CA ALA A 52 1.68 -20.28 -19.99
C ALA A 52 0.63 -21.26 -20.55
N ASN A 53 0.89 -21.87 -21.71
CA ASN A 53 0.03 -22.90 -22.30
C ASN A 53 -0.13 -24.12 -21.36
N GLN A 54 0.92 -24.54 -20.66
CA GLN A 54 0.84 -25.66 -19.72
C GLN A 54 -0.01 -25.30 -18.49
N ILE A 55 0.12 -24.10 -17.97
CA ILE A 55 -0.65 -23.64 -16.82
C ILE A 55 -2.13 -23.55 -17.18
N ILE A 56 -2.46 -22.93 -18.32
CA ILE A 56 -3.85 -22.67 -18.69
C ILE A 56 -4.62 -23.95 -19.04
N LYS A 57 -3.96 -25.04 -19.40
CA LYS A 57 -4.59 -26.36 -19.61
C LYS A 57 -5.36 -26.87 -18.39
N ASN A 58 -5.03 -26.39 -17.19
CA ASN A 58 -5.74 -26.77 -15.97
C ASN A 58 -7.13 -26.10 -15.86
N ASN A 59 -7.42 -25.08 -16.65
CA ASN A 59 -8.72 -24.45 -16.67
C ASN A 59 -9.73 -25.35 -17.40
N GLN A 60 -10.84 -25.65 -16.73
CA GLN A 60 -11.91 -26.48 -17.29
C GLN A 60 -12.84 -25.68 -18.21
N LEU A 61 -13.08 -24.42 -17.88
CA LEU A 61 -13.96 -23.50 -18.62
C LEU A 61 -13.10 -22.55 -19.44
N GLN A 62 -12.87 -22.88 -20.72
CA GLN A 62 -12.10 -22.05 -21.64
C GLN A 62 -12.43 -22.36 -23.10
N LEU A 63 -12.21 -21.36 -23.96
CA LEU A 63 -12.24 -21.58 -25.41
C LEU A 63 -10.94 -22.28 -25.84
N PRO A 64 -11.02 -23.38 -26.59
CA PRO A 64 -9.83 -24.09 -27.06
C PRO A 64 -8.96 -23.18 -27.94
N LYS A 65 -7.76 -22.85 -27.46
CA LYS A 65 -6.76 -22.10 -28.22
C LYS A 65 -5.36 -22.54 -27.81
N GLN A 66 -4.40 -22.38 -28.72
CA GLN A 66 -2.99 -22.67 -28.46
C GLN A 66 -2.16 -21.46 -28.87
N ILE A 67 -1.63 -20.77 -27.87
CA ILE A 67 -0.78 -19.61 -28.12
C ILE A 67 0.59 -20.06 -28.60
N TRP A 68 1.10 -19.41 -29.64
CA TRP A 68 2.42 -19.65 -30.20
C TRP A 68 3.17 -18.34 -30.46
N THR A 69 4.49 -18.41 -30.67
CA THR A 69 5.34 -17.25 -30.92
C THR A 69 6.44 -17.60 -31.92
N ASP A 70 6.87 -16.59 -32.68
CA ASP A 70 8.04 -16.67 -33.55
C ASP A 70 9.35 -16.35 -32.83
N ILE A 71 9.28 -15.80 -31.59
CA ILE A 71 10.43 -15.46 -30.78
C ILE A 71 11.01 -16.74 -30.18
N LYS A 72 11.95 -17.35 -30.91
CA LYS A 72 12.58 -18.62 -30.51
C LYS A 72 13.65 -18.42 -29.44
N GLY A 73 13.79 -19.42 -28.57
CA GLY A 73 14.78 -19.42 -27.49
C GLY A 73 14.39 -18.49 -26.33
N GLY A 74 15.34 -17.64 -25.92
CA GLY A 74 15.20 -16.79 -24.74
C GLY A 74 15.72 -17.47 -23.46
N GLU A 75 15.78 -16.75 -22.36
CA GLU A 75 16.17 -17.31 -21.08
C GLU A 75 15.09 -18.25 -20.52
N LYS A 76 15.53 -19.31 -19.86
CA LYS A 76 14.63 -20.23 -19.15
C LYS A 76 14.02 -19.56 -17.93
N ILE A 77 12.79 -19.92 -17.60
CA ILE A 77 12.13 -19.50 -16.37
C ILE A 77 12.88 -20.08 -15.19
N LYS A 78 13.27 -19.22 -14.24
CA LYS A 78 13.95 -19.59 -13.00
C LYS A 78 12.94 -19.60 -11.86
N ILE A 79 12.98 -20.65 -11.05
CA ILE A 79 12.13 -20.78 -9.86
C ILE A 79 13.05 -20.78 -8.64
N TYR A 80 12.78 -19.85 -7.72
CA TYR A 80 13.48 -19.75 -6.46
C TYR A 80 12.52 -20.11 -5.32
N LYS A 81 12.96 -21.00 -4.43
CA LYS A 81 12.27 -21.29 -3.18
C LYS A 81 12.99 -20.57 -2.05
N THR A 82 12.28 -19.71 -1.36
CA THR A 82 12.81 -18.89 -0.26
C THR A 82 12.21 -19.32 1.07
N THR A 83 12.85 -18.95 2.18
CA THR A 83 12.41 -19.28 3.53
C THR A 83 11.57 -18.16 4.17
N SER A 84 11.66 -16.94 3.64
CA SER A 84 10.93 -15.77 4.12
C SER A 84 10.61 -14.80 2.98
N ASP A 85 9.66 -13.91 3.22
CA ASP A 85 9.31 -12.78 2.35
C ASP A 85 10.47 -11.79 2.17
N THR A 86 11.28 -11.60 3.20
CA THR A 86 12.49 -10.77 3.15
C THR A 86 13.56 -11.38 2.22
N ASP A 87 13.73 -12.70 2.26
CA ASP A 87 14.66 -13.41 1.36
C ASP A 87 14.18 -13.36 -0.09
N GLU A 88 12.87 -13.55 -0.31
CA GLU A 88 12.24 -13.41 -1.62
C GLU A 88 12.52 -12.03 -2.20
N ALA A 89 12.22 -10.99 -1.44
CA ALA A 89 12.39 -9.61 -1.87
C ALA A 89 13.86 -9.27 -2.16
N ARG A 90 14.79 -9.77 -1.34
CA ARG A 90 16.23 -9.59 -1.55
C ARG A 90 16.68 -10.22 -2.87
N ILE A 91 16.33 -11.49 -3.10
CA ILE A 91 16.71 -12.21 -4.33
C ILE A 91 16.17 -11.49 -5.58
N VAL A 92 14.91 -11.01 -5.52
CA VAL A 92 14.31 -10.26 -6.63
C VAL A 92 15.05 -8.94 -6.87
N ALA A 93 15.31 -8.16 -5.83
CA ALA A 93 16.02 -6.88 -5.95
C ALA A 93 17.45 -7.05 -6.46
N ASP A 94 18.18 -8.05 -5.94
CA ASP A 94 19.54 -8.40 -6.41
C ASP A 94 19.50 -8.82 -7.89
N SER A 95 18.52 -9.64 -8.30
CA SER A 95 18.34 -10.08 -9.69
C SER A 95 18.09 -8.90 -10.64
N ILE A 96 17.24 -7.94 -10.23
CA ILE A 96 16.99 -6.71 -11.01
C ILE A 96 18.29 -5.91 -11.16
N PHE A 97 19.01 -5.72 -10.07
CA PHE A 97 20.27 -4.98 -10.09
C PHE A 97 21.29 -5.63 -11.03
N GLU A 98 21.51 -6.94 -10.89
CA GLU A 98 22.45 -7.70 -11.73
C GLU A 98 22.08 -7.68 -13.20
N GLN A 99 20.81 -7.94 -13.55
CA GLN A 99 20.37 -7.96 -14.94
C GLN A 99 20.47 -6.58 -15.58
N LYS A 100 20.08 -5.53 -14.84
CA LYS A 100 20.25 -4.16 -15.31
C LYS A 100 21.71 -3.85 -15.66
N MET A 101 22.63 -4.22 -14.79
CA MET A 101 24.07 -3.98 -15.02
C MET A 101 24.64 -4.81 -16.17
N ARG A 102 24.23 -6.06 -16.29
CA ARG A 102 24.76 -6.98 -17.33
C ARG A 102 24.19 -6.73 -18.72
N GLN A 103 22.91 -6.32 -18.80
CA GLN A 103 22.20 -6.19 -20.08
C GLN A 103 21.88 -4.74 -20.43
N HIS A 104 22.37 -3.77 -19.65
CA HIS A 104 22.12 -2.33 -19.83
C HIS A 104 20.62 -1.96 -19.90
N LEU A 105 19.79 -2.68 -19.14
CA LEU A 105 18.34 -2.45 -19.08
C LEU A 105 17.99 -1.20 -18.26
N LEU A 106 16.82 -0.62 -18.55
CA LEU A 106 16.24 0.46 -17.76
C LEU A 106 15.42 -0.11 -16.60
N HIS A 107 15.19 0.65 -15.53
CA HIS A 107 14.30 0.23 -14.45
C HIS A 107 12.86 0.00 -14.93
N SER A 108 12.42 0.69 -15.98
CA SER A 108 11.11 0.50 -16.62
C SER A 108 10.92 -0.85 -17.31
N ASP A 109 12.00 -1.58 -17.54
CA ASP A 109 11.95 -2.88 -18.23
C ASP A 109 11.65 -4.03 -17.27
N PHE A 110 11.57 -3.73 -15.97
CA PHE A 110 11.28 -4.70 -14.91
C PHE A 110 9.88 -4.50 -14.33
N ALA A 111 9.23 -5.61 -14.02
CA ALA A 111 7.98 -5.61 -13.27
C ALA A 111 8.00 -6.72 -12.21
N ILE A 112 7.53 -6.41 -11.01
CA ILE A 112 7.30 -7.36 -9.93
C ILE A 112 5.80 -7.56 -9.78
N LEU A 113 5.34 -8.79 -9.93
CA LEU A 113 3.93 -9.16 -9.77
C LEU A 113 3.78 -9.99 -8.50
N TYR A 114 2.78 -9.67 -7.68
CA TYR A 114 2.48 -10.37 -6.44
C TYR A 114 0.97 -10.58 -6.26
N ARG A 115 0.61 -11.56 -5.45
CA ARG A 115 -0.79 -11.95 -5.25
C ARG A 115 -1.56 -11.00 -4.34
N THR A 116 -0.92 -10.48 -3.30
CA THR A 116 -1.55 -9.62 -2.30
C THR A 116 -0.73 -8.36 -2.06
N ASN A 117 -1.41 -7.25 -1.75
CA ASN A 117 -0.75 -5.97 -1.48
C ASN A 117 0.19 -6.01 -0.26
N ALA A 118 -0.01 -6.95 0.66
CA ALA A 118 0.85 -7.11 1.84
C ALA A 118 2.30 -7.46 1.45
N GLN A 119 2.49 -8.20 0.34
CA GLN A 119 3.81 -8.61 -0.16
C GLN A 119 4.65 -7.42 -0.65
N SER A 120 4.03 -6.30 -1.04
CA SER A 120 4.75 -5.13 -1.56
C SER A 120 5.77 -4.56 -0.57
N ARG A 121 5.51 -4.67 0.74
CA ARG A 121 6.36 -4.09 1.78
C ARG A 121 7.79 -4.61 1.72
N SER A 122 7.98 -5.93 1.67
CA SER A 122 9.30 -6.54 1.64
C SER A 122 10.06 -6.14 0.36
N PHE A 123 9.36 -6.08 -0.79
CA PHE A 123 9.95 -5.59 -2.04
C PHE A 123 10.33 -4.11 -1.97
N GLU A 124 9.48 -3.26 -1.41
CA GLU A 124 9.79 -1.83 -1.23
C GLU A 124 11.04 -1.61 -0.38
N GLU A 125 11.17 -2.38 0.71
CA GLU A 125 12.35 -2.32 1.60
C GLU A 125 13.62 -2.79 0.89
N ALA A 126 13.55 -3.89 0.13
CA ALA A 126 14.71 -4.44 -0.60
C ALA A 126 15.16 -3.50 -1.74
N LEU A 127 14.22 -2.99 -2.54
CA LEU A 127 14.51 -2.05 -3.63
C LEU A 127 15.11 -0.74 -3.11
N ARG A 128 14.62 -0.24 -1.97
CA ARG A 128 15.15 0.96 -1.34
C ARG A 128 16.58 0.79 -0.85
N LYS A 129 16.93 -0.38 -0.29
CA LYS A 129 18.30 -0.68 0.16
C LYS A 129 19.31 -0.61 -0.99
N LEU A 130 18.88 -0.98 -2.20
CA LEU A 130 19.71 -0.90 -3.42
C LEU A 130 19.53 0.40 -4.21
N ASN A 131 18.79 1.38 -3.67
CA ASN A 131 18.44 2.64 -4.36
C ASN A 131 17.78 2.42 -5.73
N ILE A 132 16.98 1.36 -5.88
CA ILE A 132 16.23 1.09 -7.09
C ILE A 132 14.90 1.85 -7.02
N PRO A 133 14.63 2.80 -7.93
CA PRO A 133 13.35 3.51 -7.97
C PRO A 133 12.24 2.56 -8.41
N TYR A 134 11.08 2.67 -7.78
CA TYR A 134 9.91 1.84 -8.09
C TYR A 134 8.61 2.63 -8.04
N LYS A 135 7.56 2.09 -8.67
CA LYS A 135 6.20 2.60 -8.61
C LYS A 135 5.23 1.45 -8.35
N ILE A 136 4.30 1.62 -7.41
CA ILE A 136 3.26 0.63 -7.10
C ILE A 136 2.00 1.00 -7.89
N TYR A 137 1.42 0.00 -8.55
CA TYR A 137 0.17 0.10 -9.28
C TYR A 137 -0.91 -0.74 -8.58
N GLY A 138 -2.12 -0.19 -8.47
CA GLY A 138 -3.27 -0.90 -7.93
C GLY A 138 -3.31 -1.05 -6.40
N GLY A 139 -2.41 -0.40 -5.67
CA GLY A 139 -2.38 -0.39 -4.21
C GLY A 139 -1.76 0.89 -3.66
N LEU A 140 -1.99 1.12 -2.36
CA LEU A 140 -1.23 2.13 -1.63
C LEU A 140 0.08 1.49 -1.17
N SER A 141 1.20 2.21 -1.34
CA SER A 141 2.46 1.87 -0.68
C SER A 141 2.22 1.68 0.82
N PHE A 142 2.95 0.77 1.46
CA PHE A 142 2.87 0.58 2.91
C PHE A 142 2.91 1.91 3.69
N TYR A 143 3.82 2.80 3.31
CA TYR A 143 3.96 4.12 3.95
C TYR A 143 2.86 5.12 3.60
N GLN A 144 2.03 4.84 2.59
CA GLN A 144 0.87 5.65 2.22
C GLN A 144 -0.41 5.22 2.92
N ARG A 145 -0.43 4.07 3.57
CA ARG A 145 -1.57 3.59 4.34
C ARG A 145 -1.88 4.56 5.47
N LYS A 146 -3.18 4.76 5.72
CA LYS A 146 -3.67 5.70 6.74
C LYS A 146 -3.06 5.41 8.11
N GLU A 147 -3.15 4.16 8.55
CA GLU A 147 -2.69 3.68 9.85
C GLU A 147 -1.17 3.90 10.05
N VAL A 148 -0.39 3.70 8.98
CA VAL A 148 1.06 3.92 9.01
C VAL A 148 1.37 5.42 9.10
N LYS A 149 0.67 6.25 8.33
CA LYS A 149 0.82 7.71 8.40
C LYS A 149 0.41 8.27 9.77
N ASP A 150 -0.66 7.74 10.36
CA ASP A 150 -1.12 8.14 11.68
C ASP A 150 -0.08 7.79 12.75
N PHE A 151 0.48 6.59 12.69
CA PHE A 151 1.54 6.16 13.60
C PHE A 151 2.82 6.99 13.46
N ILE A 152 3.27 7.21 12.21
CA ILE A 152 4.44 8.06 11.93
C ILE A 152 4.20 9.49 12.41
N ALA A 153 2.98 10.02 12.29
CA ALA A 153 2.67 11.36 12.77
C ALA A 153 2.83 11.48 14.30
N TYR A 154 2.48 10.44 15.07
CA TYR A 154 2.81 10.41 16.50
C TYR A 154 4.31 10.48 16.76
N LEU A 155 5.11 9.67 16.06
CA LEU A 155 6.56 9.70 16.22
C LEU A 155 7.14 11.08 15.86
N ARG A 156 6.65 11.71 14.78
CA ARG A 156 7.05 13.06 14.35
C ARG A 156 6.76 14.09 15.43
N VAL A 157 5.55 14.12 16.01
CA VAL A 157 5.18 15.07 17.07
C VAL A 157 5.96 14.83 18.35
N VAL A 158 6.27 13.59 18.69
CA VAL A 158 7.09 13.28 19.88
C VAL A 158 8.51 13.82 19.72
N VAL A 159 9.10 13.71 18.53
CA VAL A 159 10.43 14.27 18.24
C VAL A 159 10.38 15.80 18.07
N ASN A 160 9.44 16.29 17.28
CA ASN A 160 9.24 17.70 17.01
C ASN A 160 7.77 18.11 17.19
N PRO A 161 7.35 18.66 18.33
CA PRO A 161 5.96 19.03 18.57
C PRO A 161 5.49 20.23 17.74
N ASN A 162 6.40 20.97 17.12
CA ASN A 162 6.08 22.06 16.21
C ASN A 162 5.77 21.58 14.77
N ASP A 163 5.73 20.28 14.56
CA ASP A 163 5.25 19.68 13.31
C ASP A 163 3.72 19.76 13.25
N GLU A 164 3.23 20.88 12.75
CA GLU A 164 1.80 21.21 12.73
C GLU A 164 0.97 20.23 11.88
N GLU A 165 1.52 19.73 10.78
CA GLU A 165 0.83 18.75 9.94
C GLU A 165 0.59 17.45 10.71
N ALA A 166 1.64 16.95 11.34
CA ALA A 166 1.55 15.74 12.15
C ALA A 166 0.66 15.96 13.39
N LEU A 167 0.75 17.11 14.05
CA LEU A 167 -0.07 17.45 15.20
C LEU A 167 -1.56 17.50 14.86
N LYS A 168 -1.94 18.19 13.79
CA LYS A 168 -3.33 18.27 13.31
C LYS A 168 -3.88 16.89 12.95
N ARG A 169 -3.04 16.01 12.44
CA ARG A 169 -3.41 14.65 12.08
C ARG A 169 -3.77 13.78 13.27
N ILE A 170 -3.05 13.90 14.39
CA ILE A 170 -3.17 12.99 15.53
C ILE A 170 -3.94 13.53 16.73
N ILE A 171 -4.16 14.82 16.82
CA ILE A 171 -4.74 15.47 18.00
C ILE A 171 -6.08 14.86 18.43
N ASN A 172 -6.89 14.42 17.47
CA ASN A 172 -8.17 13.72 17.70
C ASN A 172 -8.20 12.30 17.12
N TYR A 173 -7.07 11.70 16.88
CA TYR A 173 -7.02 10.32 16.39
C TYR A 173 -6.07 9.43 17.23
N PRO A 174 -6.55 8.30 17.80
CA PRO A 174 -7.96 7.88 17.94
C PRO A 174 -8.84 8.94 18.62
N THR A 175 -10.16 8.83 18.43
CA THR A 175 -11.13 9.85 18.86
C THR A 175 -11.01 10.16 20.34
N ARG A 176 -10.80 11.46 20.69
CA ARG A 176 -10.63 11.96 22.06
C ARG A 176 -11.66 13.01 22.48
N GLY A 177 -12.58 13.34 21.56
CA GLY A 177 -13.54 14.43 21.81
C GLY A 177 -13.01 15.83 21.49
N ILE A 178 -11.90 15.92 20.75
CA ILE A 178 -11.35 17.18 20.23
C ILE A 178 -11.87 17.34 18.79
N GLY A 179 -13.09 17.88 18.65
CA GLY A 179 -13.73 18.05 17.35
C GLY A 179 -13.13 19.18 16.51
N ASP A 180 -13.55 19.28 15.23
CA ASP A 180 -13.05 20.25 14.26
C ASP A 180 -13.18 21.71 14.75
N THR A 181 -14.27 22.03 15.46
CA THR A 181 -14.46 23.36 16.06
C THR A 181 -13.40 23.69 17.12
N SER A 182 -12.97 22.69 17.91
CA SER A 182 -11.91 22.84 18.89
C SER A 182 -10.55 23.03 18.22
N ILE A 183 -10.28 22.28 17.16
CA ILE A 183 -9.06 22.39 16.34
C ILE A 183 -9.00 23.77 15.67
N ALA A 184 -10.11 24.24 15.11
CA ALA A 184 -10.20 25.58 14.52
C ALA A 184 -9.86 26.66 15.54
N ARG A 185 -10.36 26.57 16.77
CA ARG A 185 -10.06 27.53 17.85
C ARG A 185 -8.58 27.51 18.24
N ILE A 186 -7.95 26.34 18.33
CA ILE A 186 -6.51 26.22 18.55
C ILE A 186 -5.73 26.97 17.47
N ILE A 187 -6.11 26.79 16.20
CA ILE A 187 -5.46 27.44 15.06
C ILE A 187 -5.63 28.97 15.13
N VAL A 188 -6.86 29.44 15.39
CA VAL A 188 -7.14 30.88 15.50
C VAL A 188 -6.32 31.49 16.63
N THR A 189 -6.34 30.90 17.82
CA THR A 189 -5.56 31.39 18.99
C THR A 189 -4.07 31.39 18.68
N ALA A 190 -3.54 30.38 18.01
CA ALA A 190 -2.13 30.32 17.61
C ALA A 190 -1.76 31.48 16.66
N ASN A 191 -2.59 31.74 15.66
CA ASN A 191 -2.39 32.81 14.69
C ASN A 191 -2.51 34.20 15.32
N GLU A 192 -3.52 34.44 16.17
CA GLU A 192 -3.71 35.73 16.88
C GLU A 192 -2.54 36.12 17.76
N HIS A 193 -1.91 35.13 18.39
CA HIS A 193 -0.77 35.34 19.26
C HIS A 193 0.60 35.09 18.62
N ASN A 194 0.62 34.74 17.31
CA ASN A 194 1.82 34.36 16.56
C ASN A 194 2.66 33.28 17.30
N LEU A 195 1.98 32.25 17.77
CA LEU A 195 2.54 31.12 18.51
C LEU A 195 2.47 29.82 17.71
N PRO A 196 3.41 28.85 17.88
CA PRO A 196 3.27 27.51 17.37
C PRO A 196 2.00 26.82 17.92
N LEU A 197 1.34 25.99 17.13
CA LEU A 197 0.13 25.27 17.56
C LEU A 197 0.36 24.46 18.85
N TRP A 198 1.52 23.84 18.96
CA TRP A 198 1.86 23.06 20.16
C TRP A 198 1.83 23.91 21.44
N HIS A 199 2.27 25.17 21.39
CA HIS A 199 2.26 26.04 22.52
C HIS A 199 0.83 26.30 23.05
N VAL A 200 -0.13 26.45 22.17
CA VAL A 200 -1.55 26.58 22.50
C VAL A 200 -2.10 25.29 23.08
N VAL A 201 -1.73 24.12 22.50
CA VAL A 201 -2.12 22.79 22.98
C VAL A 201 -1.59 22.52 24.39
N GLU A 202 -0.39 23.01 24.73
CA GLU A 202 0.19 22.89 26.08
C GLU A 202 -0.56 23.72 27.11
N LYS A 203 -1.19 24.82 26.69
CA LYS A 203 -1.86 25.78 27.57
C LYS A 203 -3.33 25.97 27.15
N PRO A 204 -4.19 24.94 27.25
CA PRO A 204 -5.56 25.00 26.73
C PRO A 204 -6.44 26.05 27.44
N ASP A 205 -5.99 26.58 28.58
CA ASP A 205 -6.71 27.64 29.26
C ASP A 205 -6.59 29.01 28.56
N SER A 206 -5.61 29.18 27.67
CA SER A 206 -5.46 30.38 26.83
C SER A 206 -6.47 30.42 25.65
N ILE A 207 -7.21 29.33 25.38
CA ILE A 207 -8.16 29.26 24.29
C ILE A 207 -9.51 29.80 24.75
N ALA A 208 -9.93 30.92 24.17
CA ALA A 208 -11.22 31.55 24.47
C ALA A 208 -12.39 30.63 24.09
N ASP A 209 -13.50 30.75 24.80
CA ASP A 209 -14.80 30.07 24.52
C ASP A 209 -14.78 28.56 24.33
N MET A 210 -13.73 27.88 24.79
CA MET A 210 -13.66 26.42 24.70
C MET A 210 -14.38 25.77 25.89
N GLN A 211 -15.22 24.78 25.59
CA GLN A 211 -15.94 24.03 26.63
C GLN A 211 -14.99 23.21 27.51
N GLY A 212 -15.30 23.06 28.79
CA GLY A 212 -14.45 22.37 29.77
C GLY A 212 -14.05 20.95 29.39
N ARG A 213 -14.96 20.17 28.78
CA ARG A 213 -14.67 18.82 28.31
C ARG A 213 -13.60 18.78 27.19
N ALA A 214 -13.69 19.69 26.22
CA ALA A 214 -12.71 19.79 25.16
C ALA A 214 -11.34 20.29 25.69
N LYS A 215 -11.34 21.27 26.61
CA LYS A 215 -10.12 21.70 27.31
C LYS A 215 -9.43 20.53 28.01
N GLN A 216 -10.19 19.72 28.74
CA GLN A 216 -9.64 18.56 29.44
C GLN A 216 -9.03 17.56 28.47
N ALA A 217 -9.72 17.24 27.35
CA ALA A 217 -9.21 16.34 26.32
C ALA A 217 -7.89 16.83 25.69
N ILE A 218 -7.76 18.14 25.45
CA ILE A 218 -6.51 18.75 24.96
C ILE A 218 -5.40 18.66 26.00
N ARG A 219 -5.73 18.90 27.27
CA ARG A 219 -4.78 18.78 28.38
C ARG A 219 -4.25 17.35 28.50
N ASP A 220 -5.14 16.36 28.46
CA ASP A 220 -4.79 14.95 28.54
C ASP A 220 -3.91 14.53 27.34
N PHE A 221 -4.24 15.00 26.13
CA PHE A 221 -3.40 14.79 24.96
C PHE A 221 -2.01 15.42 25.09
N SER A 222 -1.93 16.64 25.61
CA SER A 222 -0.64 17.33 25.87
C SER A 222 0.22 16.54 26.86
N ILE A 223 -0.39 16.05 27.95
CA ILE A 223 0.29 15.22 28.96
C ILE A 223 0.80 13.92 28.33
N LEU A 224 -0.01 13.28 27.50
CA LEU A 224 0.35 12.04 26.81
C LEU A 224 1.58 12.25 25.92
N ILE A 225 1.60 13.30 25.08
CA ILE A 225 2.75 13.59 24.21
C ILE A 225 4.00 13.92 25.05
N LYS A 226 3.86 14.70 26.12
CA LYS A 226 4.98 15.01 27.03
C LYS A 226 5.55 13.76 27.69
N SER A 227 4.71 12.80 28.07
CA SER A 227 5.19 11.53 28.63
C SER A 227 6.04 10.73 27.65
N PHE A 228 5.66 10.69 26.38
CA PHE A 228 6.47 10.06 25.34
C PHE A 228 7.80 10.78 25.10
N ARG A 229 7.77 12.11 25.09
CA ARG A 229 8.98 12.92 24.93
C ARG A 229 9.99 12.73 26.06
N ALA A 230 9.52 12.57 27.28
CA ALA A 230 10.39 12.30 28.43
C ALA A 230 11.17 10.97 28.28
N MET A 231 10.68 10.05 27.48
CA MET A 231 11.34 8.76 27.23
C MET A 231 12.44 8.83 26.16
N LEU A 232 12.52 9.91 25.36
CA LEU A 232 13.49 10.03 24.26
C LEU A 232 14.96 9.91 24.70
N SER A 233 15.27 10.29 25.92
CA SER A 233 16.63 10.23 26.48
C SER A 233 17.01 8.86 27.06
N THR A 234 16.03 7.99 27.31
CA THR A 234 16.24 6.73 28.07
C THR A 234 15.87 5.47 27.30
N LYS A 235 15.06 5.59 26.25
CA LYS A 235 14.52 4.49 25.47
C LYS A 235 14.96 4.55 24.02
N ASN A 236 15.11 3.36 23.39
CA ASN A 236 15.38 3.28 21.96
C ASN A 236 14.09 3.49 21.12
N ALA A 237 14.26 3.69 19.82
CA ALA A 237 13.15 4.00 18.91
C ALA A 237 12.06 2.90 18.88
N TYR A 238 12.45 1.62 18.99
CA TYR A 238 11.51 0.51 19.00
C TYR A 238 10.64 0.52 20.27
N GLU A 239 11.25 0.67 21.44
CA GLU A 239 10.55 0.73 22.73
C GLU A 239 9.56 1.90 22.79
N ILE A 240 9.96 3.07 22.27
CA ILE A 240 9.09 4.25 22.21
C ILE A 240 7.93 4.00 21.24
N ALA A 241 8.21 3.43 20.07
CA ALA A 241 7.18 3.13 19.08
C ALA A 241 6.16 2.13 19.63
N GLU A 242 6.61 1.05 20.28
CA GLU A 242 5.73 0.07 20.91
C GLU A 242 4.85 0.71 21.99
N TYR A 243 5.46 1.55 22.83
CA TYR A 243 4.76 2.23 23.90
C TYR A 243 3.70 3.20 23.37
N ILE A 244 4.04 4.00 22.35
CA ILE A 244 3.10 4.89 21.66
C ILE A 244 1.92 4.09 21.12
N GLY A 245 2.17 3.00 20.38
CA GLY A 245 1.11 2.18 19.80
C GLY A 245 0.11 1.65 20.83
N LYS A 246 0.61 1.24 22.01
CA LYS A 246 -0.23 0.75 23.12
C LYS A 246 -0.99 1.87 23.83
N GLN A 247 -0.29 2.95 24.23
CA GLN A 247 -0.87 4.00 25.06
C GLN A 247 -1.82 4.93 24.32
N THR A 248 -1.62 5.13 23.01
CA THR A 248 -2.50 5.99 22.21
C THR A 248 -3.84 5.34 21.87
N GLY A 249 -3.95 4.03 21.97
CA GLY A 249 -5.10 3.26 21.51
C GLY A 249 -5.11 2.95 20.01
N LEU A 250 -4.04 3.31 19.28
CA LEU A 250 -3.92 3.03 17.83
C LEU A 250 -4.05 1.54 17.50
N ILE A 251 -3.35 0.71 18.27
CA ILE A 251 -3.39 -0.76 18.09
C ILE A 251 -4.81 -1.29 18.32
N GLN A 252 -5.49 -0.80 19.33
CA GLN A 252 -6.87 -1.20 19.64
C GLN A 252 -7.86 -0.77 18.55
N GLU A 253 -7.64 0.40 17.95
CA GLU A 253 -8.47 0.90 16.86
C GLU A 253 -8.31 0.05 15.59
N LEU A 254 -7.09 -0.38 15.29
CA LEU A 254 -6.79 -1.30 14.17
C LEU A 254 -7.49 -2.66 14.32
N PHE A 255 -7.58 -3.19 15.55
CA PHE A 255 -8.29 -4.45 15.80
C PHE A 255 -9.82 -4.33 15.74
N LYS A 256 -10.38 -3.14 15.84
CA LYS A 256 -11.82 -2.92 15.64
C LYS A 256 -12.23 -2.95 14.17
N ASP A 257 -11.32 -2.55 13.30
CA ASP A 257 -11.55 -2.53 11.86
C ASP A 257 -11.37 -3.94 11.29
N LYS A 258 -12.50 -4.68 11.18
CA LYS A 258 -12.54 -6.07 10.68
C LYS A 258 -12.29 -6.17 9.16
N THR A 259 -12.03 -5.05 8.47
CA THR A 259 -11.84 -4.98 7.01
C THR A 259 -10.37 -4.92 6.58
N ALA A 260 -9.44 -4.95 7.53
CA ALA A 260 -7.99 -4.91 7.28
C ALA A 260 -7.39 -6.32 7.12
#